data_76f7a8de74e2259bde13cf9367fa4487
#
_entry.id   76f7a8de74e2259bde13cf9367fa4487
#
_cell.length_a   1.000
_cell.length_b   1.000
_cell.length_c   1.000
_cell.angle_alpha   90.00
_cell.angle_beta   90.00
_cell.angle_gamma   90.00
#
_symmetry.space_group_name_H-M   'P 1'
#
loop_
_entity.id
_entity.type
_entity.pdbx_description
1 polymer ?
#
loop_
_entity_poly.entity_id
_entity_poly.type
_entity_poly.pdbx_seq_one_letter_code
_entity_poly.pdbx_strand_id
1 'polypeptide(L)'
;MDRENSIPGWAAFAGYLLAIAGVLHGISGFVALLKPDYYLVGEQNLLAFSYTTWGWVHLVGGLLLLWTGVSLLNGANWARLVAIVLASFALIANLIFITTFPFWSIFAIVVDLLIIYGLTVRWEESA
;
A
#
# COMPACT_ATOMS: atom_id res chain seq x y z
N MET A 1 -19.04 -20.84 11.50
CA MET A 1 -17.72 -20.58 10.95
C MET A 1 -16.64 -21.08 11.89
N ASP A 2 -15.76 -21.88 11.39
CA ASP A 2 -14.70 -22.46 12.19
C ASP A 2 -13.69 -21.40 12.58
N ARG A 3 -13.39 -21.30 13.87
CA ARG A 3 -12.44 -20.30 14.37
C ARG A 3 -11.05 -20.48 13.80
N GLU A 4 -10.67 -21.69 13.48
CA GLU A 4 -9.35 -21.97 12.93
C GLU A 4 -9.13 -21.32 11.57
N ASN A 5 -10.21 -21.10 10.83
CA ASN A 5 -10.15 -20.51 9.49
C ASN A 5 -10.48 -19.02 9.49
N SER A 6 -10.77 -18.45 10.65
CA SER A 6 -11.09 -17.03 10.71
C SER A 6 -9.81 -16.22 10.89
N ILE A 7 -9.81 -15.03 10.28
CA ILE A 7 -8.74 -14.06 10.50
C ILE A 7 -9.24 -12.97 11.43
N PRO A 8 -8.34 -12.34 12.19
CA PRO A 8 -8.75 -11.20 13.02
C PRO A 8 -9.42 -10.12 12.18
N GLY A 9 -10.46 -9.49 12.73
CA GLY A 9 -11.21 -8.46 12.02
C GLY A 9 -10.34 -7.32 11.53
N TRP A 10 -9.37 -6.89 12.32
CA TRP A 10 -8.42 -5.86 11.92
C TRP A 10 -7.50 -6.33 10.79
N ALA A 11 -7.16 -7.62 10.77
CA ALA A 11 -6.36 -8.18 9.68
C ALA A 11 -7.17 -8.21 8.39
N ALA A 12 -8.45 -8.55 8.46
CA ALA A 12 -9.32 -8.50 7.29
C ALA A 12 -9.45 -7.08 6.75
N PHE A 13 -9.63 -6.10 7.62
CA PHE A 13 -9.68 -4.70 7.24
C PHE A 13 -8.39 -4.28 6.55
N ALA A 14 -7.24 -4.62 7.14
CA ALA A 14 -5.94 -4.32 6.54
C ALA A 14 -5.76 -5.02 5.18
N GLY A 15 -6.21 -6.26 5.06
CA GLY A 15 -6.14 -7.00 3.80
C GLY A 15 -6.93 -6.32 2.69
N TYR A 16 -8.14 -5.86 2.98
CA TYR A 16 -8.94 -5.11 2.01
C TYR A 16 -8.27 -3.78 1.64
N LEU A 17 -7.74 -3.05 2.62
CA LEU A 17 -7.03 -1.79 2.35
C LEU A 17 -5.81 -2.03 1.45
N LEU A 18 -5.04 -3.07 1.72
CA LEU A 18 -3.87 -3.41 0.92
C LEU A 18 -4.27 -3.79 -0.51
N ALA A 19 -5.33 -4.58 -0.66
CA ALA A 19 -5.81 -4.99 -1.98
C ALA A 19 -6.29 -3.79 -2.78
N ILE A 20 -7.06 -2.90 -2.17
CA ILE A 20 -7.54 -1.69 -2.82
C ILE A 20 -6.37 -0.78 -3.18
N ALA A 21 -5.44 -0.57 -2.26
CA ALA A 21 -4.25 0.23 -2.52
C ALA A 21 -3.41 -0.37 -3.64
N GLY A 22 -3.29 -1.70 -3.67
CA GLY A 22 -2.58 -2.41 -4.72
C GLY A 22 -3.18 -2.17 -6.09
N VAL A 23 -4.51 -2.23 -6.19
CA VAL A 23 -5.21 -1.96 -7.45
C VAL A 23 -4.96 -0.52 -7.88
N LEU A 24 -5.11 0.44 -6.97
CA LEU A 24 -4.93 1.86 -7.29
C LEU A 24 -3.50 2.17 -7.72
N HIS A 25 -2.51 1.65 -7.00
CA HIS A 25 -1.10 1.85 -7.36
C HIS A 25 -0.75 1.14 -8.67
N GLY A 26 -1.30 -0.06 -8.88
CA GLY A 26 -1.09 -0.79 -10.12
C GLY A 26 -1.63 -0.04 -11.32
N ILE A 27 -2.84 0.49 -11.21
CA ILE A 27 -3.46 1.30 -12.27
C ILE A 27 -2.63 2.55 -12.52
N SER A 28 -2.24 3.26 -11.46
CA SER A 28 -1.39 4.46 -11.59
C SER A 28 -0.09 4.16 -12.30
N GLY A 29 0.57 3.07 -11.92
CA GLY A 29 1.83 2.66 -12.54
C GLY A 29 1.66 2.30 -14.00
N PHE A 30 0.60 1.56 -14.32
CA PHE A 30 0.32 1.17 -15.70
C PHE A 30 0.06 2.39 -16.59
N VAL A 31 -0.75 3.34 -16.09
CA VAL A 31 -1.01 4.58 -16.83
C VAL A 31 0.26 5.38 -17.02
N ALA A 32 1.11 5.47 -16.00
CA ALA A 32 2.38 6.19 -16.11
C ALA A 32 3.30 5.59 -17.17
N LEU A 33 3.29 4.26 -17.33
CA LEU A 33 4.09 3.59 -18.37
C LEU A 33 3.55 3.85 -19.77
N LEU A 34 2.22 3.95 -19.91
CA LEU A 34 1.58 4.18 -21.20
C LEU A 34 1.55 5.65 -21.59
N LYS A 35 1.37 6.53 -20.61
CA LYS A 35 1.17 7.97 -20.83
C LYS A 35 2.01 8.77 -19.84
N PRO A 36 3.32 8.80 -19.99
CA PRO A 36 4.18 9.51 -19.03
C PRO A 36 3.84 11.00 -18.89
N ASP A 37 3.23 11.60 -19.92
CA ASP A 37 2.89 13.03 -19.94
C ASP A 37 1.82 13.40 -18.95
N TYR A 38 1.02 12.44 -18.48
CA TYR A 38 -0.05 12.70 -17.53
C TYR A 38 0.46 13.00 -16.12
N TYR A 39 1.68 12.60 -15.83
CA TYR A 39 2.21 12.72 -14.48
C TYR A 39 3.13 13.92 -14.41
N LEU A 40 2.58 15.02 -13.95
CA LEU A 40 3.38 16.20 -13.65
C LEU A 40 3.97 16.00 -12.26
N VAL A 41 5.15 15.44 -12.22
CA VAL A 41 5.95 15.53 -11.03
C VAL A 41 6.40 16.97 -10.96
N GLY A 42 6.25 17.62 -9.82
CA GLY A 42 6.59 19.01 -9.65
C GLY A 42 7.95 19.33 -10.28
N GLU A 43 8.05 20.50 -10.89
CA GLU A 43 9.23 20.93 -11.63
C GLU A 43 10.53 20.85 -10.84
N GLN A 44 10.39 20.80 -9.53
CA GLN A 44 11.55 20.78 -8.63
C GLN A 44 11.87 19.38 -8.15
N ASN A 45 11.80 18.43 -9.05
CA ASN A 45 12.10 17.05 -8.76
C ASN A 45 13.28 16.91 -7.82
N LEU A 46 12.99 16.78 -6.56
CA LEU A 46 14.00 16.45 -5.57
C LEU A 46 14.47 15.02 -5.74
N LEU A 47 13.68 14.23 -6.44
CA LEU A 47 14.01 12.85 -6.74
C LEU A 47 14.12 12.72 -8.25
N ALA A 48 15.26 12.27 -8.72
CA ALA A 48 15.52 12.09 -10.14
C ALA A 48 14.82 10.83 -10.68
N PHE A 49 13.51 10.72 -10.45
CA PHE A 49 12.72 9.62 -11.00
C PHE A 49 12.13 10.03 -12.34
N SER A 50 12.39 9.22 -13.37
CA SER A 50 11.65 9.34 -14.61
C SER A 50 10.24 8.78 -14.39
N TYR A 51 9.30 9.20 -15.25
CA TYR A 51 7.95 8.63 -15.21
C TYR A 51 7.94 7.13 -15.46
N THR A 52 8.88 6.64 -16.27
CA THR A 52 9.02 5.21 -16.52
C THR A 52 9.39 4.47 -15.24
N THR A 53 10.38 4.99 -14.49
CA THR A 53 10.75 4.42 -13.19
C THR A 53 9.58 4.48 -12.22
N TRP A 54 8.90 5.62 -12.13
CA TRP A 54 7.72 5.79 -11.31
C TRP A 54 6.65 4.75 -11.65
N GLY A 55 6.39 4.57 -12.96
CA GLY A 55 5.39 3.61 -13.43
C GLY A 55 5.72 2.19 -13.02
N TRP A 56 6.97 1.77 -13.21
CA TRP A 56 7.39 0.43 -12.83
C TRP A 56 7.31 0.21 -11.33
N VAL A 57 7.76 1.17 -10.53
CA VAL A 57 7.69 1.07 -9.06
C VAL A 57 6.25 0.91 -8.61
N HIS A 58 5.33 1.71 -9.16
CA HIS A 58 3.93 1.66 -8.77
C HIS A 58 3.23 0.41 -9.28
N LEU A 59 3.55 -0.04 -10.49
CA LEU A 59 2.95 -1.26 -11.03
C LEU A 59 3.38 -2.48 -10.22
N VAL A 60 4.69 -2.65 -10.04
CA VAL A 60 5.23 -3.79 -9.29
C VAL A 60 4.81 -3.72 -7.82
N GLY A 61 4.92 -2.54 -7.22
CA GLY A 61 4.49 -2.32 -5.84
C GLY A 61 3.00 -2.58 -5.67
N GLY A 62 2.20 -2.13 -6.63
CA GLY A 62 0.75 -2.36 -6.60
C GLY A 62 0.40 -3.84 -6.68
N LEU A 63 1.06 -4.58 -7.56
CA LEU A 63 0.84 -6.03 -7.66
C LEU A 63 1.26 -6.74 -6.37
N LEU A 64 2.37 -6.32 -5.77
CA LEU A 64 2.83 -6.88 -4.51
C LEU A 64 1.85 -6.58 -3.37
N LEU A 65 1.34 -5.36 -3.29
CA LEU A 65 0.33 -4.98 -2.31
C LEU A 65 -0.96 -5.78 -2.49
N LEU A 66 -1.40 -5.95 -3.72
CA LEU A 66 -2.60 -6.73 -4.02
C LEU A 66 -2.42 -8.19 -3.61
N TRP A 67 -1.30 -8.79 -3.98
CA TRP A 67 -0.99 -10.16 -3.62
C TRP A 67 -0.91 -10.35 -2.10
N THR A 68 -0.23 -9.44 -1.42
CA THR A 68 -0.11 -9.46 0.04
C THR A 68 -1.48 -9.32 0.70
N GLY A 69 -2.29 -8.37 0.22
CA GLY A 69 -3.63 -8.14 0.75
C GLY A 69 -4.53 -9.36 0.60
N VAL A 70 -4.57 -9.95 -0.57
CA VAL A 70 -5.36 -11.16 -0.83
C VAL A 70 -4.86 -12.33 0.02
N SER A 71 -3.55 -12.49 0.12
CA SER A 71 -2.96 -13.55 0.94
C SER A 71 -3.29 -13.38 2.41
N LEU A 72 -3.30 -12.15 2.89
CA LEU A 72 -3.69 -11.85 4.26
C LEU A 72 -5.15 -12.21 4.50
N LEU A 73 -6.03 -11.88 3.55
CA LEU A 73 -7.45 -12.24 3.62
C LEU A 73 -7.65 -13.77 3.64
N ASN A 74 -6.74 -14.50 3.03
CA ASN A 74 -6.76 -15.97 3.03
C ASN A 74 -6.06 -16.57 4.25
N GLY A 75 -5.63 -15.76 5.19
CA GLY A 75 -5.06 -16.23 6.45
C GLY A 75 -3.58 -16.57 6.41
N ALA A 76 -2.85 -16.12 5.39
CA ALA A 76 -1.42 -16.40 5.29
C ALA A 76 -0.62 -15.61 6.33
N ASN A 77 0.09 -16.30 7.20
CA ASN A 77 0.86 -15.65 8.26
C ASN A 77 2.01 -14.79 7.74
N TRP A 78 2.64 -15.21 6.64
CA TRP A 78 3.73 -14.43 6.06
C TRP A 78 3.27 -13.05 5.59
N ALA A 79 2.00 -12.97 5.17
CA ALA A 79 1.46 -11.72 4.64
C ALA A 79 1.38 -10.63 5.71
N ARG A 80 1.22 -11.00 6.96
CA ARG A 80 1.21 -10.03 8.07
C ARG A 80 2.52 -9.25 8.12
N LEU A 81 3.65 -9.96 8.14
CA LEU A 81 4.95 -9.32 8.21
C LEU A 81 5.23 -8.48 6.96
N VAL A 82 4.97 -9.05 5.79
CA VAL A 82 5.18 -8.35 4.52
C VAL A 82 4.32 -7.09 4.45
N ALA A 83 3.06 -7.19 4.89
CA ALA A 83 2.15 -6.04 4.91
C ALA A 83 2.66 -4.91 5.81
N ILE A 84 3.18 -5.26 6.99
CA ILE A 84 3.73 -4.26 7.92
C ILE A 84 4.94 -3.57 7.26
N VAL A 85 5.82 -4.34 6.64
CA VAL A 85 7.01 -3.80 5.97
C VAL A 85 6.60 -2.88 4.83
N LEU A 86 5.67 -3.32 3.98
CA LEU A 86 5.20 -2.53 2.84
C LEU A 86 4.52 -1.24 3.29
N ALA A 87 3.67 -1.32 4.32
CA ALA A 87 2.99 -0.14 4.86
C ALA A 87 4.00 0.84 5.46
N SER A 88 5.04 0.34 6.10
CA SER A 88 6.09 1.19 6.67
C SER A 88 6.88 1.91 5.59
N PHE A 89 7.23 1.22 4.51
CA PHE A 89 7.89 1.87 3.37
C PHE A 89 6.98 2.91 2.72
N ALA A 90 5.70 2.59 2.55
CA ALA A 90 4.74 3.53 1.98
C ALA A 90 4.57 4.76 2.87
N LEU A 91 4.54 4.56 4.18
CA LEU A 91 4.45 5.66 5.15
C LEU A 91 5.62 6.62 4.98
N ILE A 92 6.84 6.08 4.94
CA ILE A 92 8.05 6.88 4.78
C ILE A 92 8.02 7.62 3.43
N ALA A 93 7.66 6.92 2.35
CA ALA A 93 7.57 7.54 1.03
C ALA A 93 6.57 8.69 1.01
N ASN A 94 5.41 8.51 1.65
CA ASN A 94 4.39 9.56 1.69
C ASN A 94 4.82 10.73 2.57
N LEU A 95 5.61 10.51 3.60
CA LEU A 95 6.19 11.61 4.37
C LEU A 95 7.15 12.42 3.51
N ILE A 96 7.92 11.77 2.65
CA ILE A 96 8.84 12.46 1.75
C ILE A 96 8.07 13.31 0.73
N PHE A 97 6.95 12.78 0.21
CA PHE A 97 6.16 13.44 -0.83
C PHE A 97 5.06 14.36 -0.31
N ILE A 98 5.00 14.58 1.01
CA ILE A 98 3.88 15.30 1.61
C ILE A 98 3.76 16.73 1.09
N THR A 99 4.89 17.38 0.78
CA THR A 99 4.87 18.74 0.24
C THR A 99 4.42 18.80 -1.20
N THR A 100 4.64 17.73 -1.96
CA THR A 100 4.25 17.66 -3.37
C THR A 100 2.78 17.27 -3.53
N PHE A 101 2.32 16.31 -2.73
CA PHE A 101 0.96 15.78 -2.81
C PHE A 101 0.35 15.73 -1.40
N PRO A 102 0.04 16.90 -0.80
CA PRO A 102 -0.32 16.93 0.62
C PRO A 102 -1.58 16.15 0.97
N PHE A 103 -2.64 16.28 0.20
CA PHE A 103 -3.90 15.59 0.52
C PHE A 103 -3.77 14.09 0.33
N TRP A 104 -3.17 13.67 -0.77
CA TRP A 104 -2.96 12.25 -1.04
C TRP A 104 -2.03 11.63 0.00
N SER A 105 -0.94 12.33 0.31
CA SER A 105 0.05 11.80 1.27
C SER A 105 -0.54 11.66 2.67
N ILE A 106 -1.31 12.63 3.13
CA ILE A 106 -1.96 12.55 4.44
C ILE A 106 -2.94 11.38 4.47
N PHE A 107 -3.74 11.23 3.42
CA PHE A 107 -4.68 10.11 3.32
C PHE A 107 -3.93 8.77 3.36
N ALA A 108 -2.87 8.64 2.57
CA ALA A 108 -2.08 7.41 2.52
C ALA A 108 -1.39 7.12 3.85
N ILE A 109 -0.88 8.14 4.53
CA ILE A 109 -0.26 7.99 5.84
C ILE A 109 -1.28 7.45 6.86
N VAL A 110 -2.49 7.99 6.87
CA VAL A 110 -3.54 7.50 7.76
C VAL A 110 -3.85 6.03 7.47
N VAL A 111 -4.00 5.67 6.19
CA VAL A 111 -4.26 4.29 5.79
C VAL A 111 -3.12 3.36 6.24
N ASP A 112 -1.88 3.78 6.01
CA ASP A 112 -0.71 2.98 6.40
C ASP A 112 -0.63 2.77 7.91
N LEU A 113 -0.92 3.81 8.67
CA LEU A 113 -0.96 3.71 10.14
C LEU A 113 -2.05 2.75 10.61
N LEU A 114 -3.22 2.79 9.97
CA LEU A 114 -4.30 1.86 10.29
C LEU A 114 -3.91 0.41 9.98
N ILE A 115 -3.23 0.18 8.86
CA ILE A 115 -2.75 -1.15 8.50
C ILE A 115 -1.75 -1.65 9.55
N ILE A 116 -0.75 -0.83 9.87
CA ILE A 116 0.27 -1.18 10.85
C ILE A 116 -0.37 -1.44 12.22
N TYR A 117 -1.26 -0.57 12.65
CA TYR A 117 -1.96 -0.71 13.92
C TYR A 117 -2.77 -2.01 13.97
N GLY A 118 -3.53 -2.27 12.91
CA GLY A 118 -4.36 -3.47 12.86
C GLY A 118 -3.56 -4.76 12.87
N LEU A 119 -2.40 -4.75 12.22
CA LEU A 119 -1.57 -5.95 12.11
C LEU A 119 -0.59 -6.13 13.27
N THR A 120 -0.44 -5.13 14.13
CA THR A 120 0.43 -5.21 15.30
C THR A 120 -0.39 -5.22 16.59
N VAL A 121 -0.96 -4.10 16.95
CA VAL A 121 -1.63 -3.93 18.25
C VAL A 121 -2.92 -4.74 18.33
N ARG A 122 -3.66 -4.80 17.22
CA ARG A 122 -4.99 -5.42 17.21
C ARG A 122 -5.02 -6.81 16.59
N TRP A 123 -3.88 -7.39 16.35
CA TRP A 123 -3.80 -8.67 15.64
C TRP A 123 -4.62 -9.78 16.30
N GLU A 124 -4.57 -9.87 17.62
CA GLU A 124 -5.18 -10.98 18.33
C GLU A 124 -6.62 -10.75 18.80
N GLU A 125 -7.16 -9.56 18.59
CA GLU A 125 -8.46 -9.22 19.15
C GLU A 125 -9.62 -10.02 18.58
N SER A 126 -9.48 -10.52 17.36
CA SER A 126 -10.54 -11.26 16.71
C SER A 126 -10.27 -12.76 16.67
N ALA A 127 -9.15 -13.18 17.23
CA ALA A 127 -8.76 -14.58 17.20
C ALA A 127 -9.59 -15.41 18.19
#